data_c17fb2ef27a15138301197f9bb9e1543
#
_entry.id   c17fb2ef27a15138301197f9bb9e1543
#
_cell.length_a   1.000
_cell.length_b   1.000
_cell.length_c   1.000
_cell.angle_alpha   90.00
_cell.angle_beta   90.00
_cell.angle_gamma   90.00
#
_symmetry.space_group_name_H-M   'P 1'
#
loop_
_entity.id
_entity.type
_entity.pdbx_description
1 polymer ?
#
loop_
_entity_poly.entity_id
_entity_poly.type
_entity_poly.pdbx_seq_one_letter_code
_entity_poly.pdbx_strand_id
1 'polypeptide(L)'
;MKKSLLISACLLSFTTLGQQLPIYSSFFFAPQISNPARSGASGFSEMVTMHRQQWQGMEGAPETSALLFNGALNKERVGYSVYAFNDVTDIVHRAGIYGNYAYHVQLAEKSSLSFGLGFGYVSNSFDMASVRVKDEGDPFLIPANQNGTLDLSSGVNFKAGDFQIGIAIPQMLAPTIVYSNNYDTVVGYKLLRH
;
A
#
# COMPACT_ATOMS: atom_id res chain seq x y z
N MET A 1 26.62 21.45 -21.89
CA MET A 1 25.73 21.48 -20.72
C MET A 1 24.29 21.00 -20.99
N LYS A 2 23.54 21.48 -21.99
CA LYS A 2 22.16 21.00 -22.26
C LYS A 2 22.07 19.51 -22.64
N LYS A 3 23.03 18.98 -23.40
CA LYS A 3 23.07 17.56 -23.79
C LYS A 3 23.39 16.62 -22.64
N SER A 4 24.25 17.04 -21.69
CA SER A 4 24.59 16.25 -20.50
C SER A 4 23.39 16.17 -19.53
N LEU A 5 22.57 17.22 -19.43
CA LEU A 5 21.37 17.22 -18.61
C LEU A 5 20.28 16.28 -19.15
N LEU A 6 20.15 16.18 -20.47
CA LEU A 6 19.23 15.24 -21.13
C LEU A 6 19.65 13.79 -20.94
N ILE A 7 20.94 13.50 -21.01
CA ILE A 7 21.48 12.14 -20.78
C ILE A 7 21.29 11.72 -19.32
N SER A 8 21.52 12.64 -18.35
CA SER A 8 21.24 12.36 -16.92
C SER A 8 19.76 12.13 -16.65
N ALA A 9 18.87 12.87 -17.30
CA ALA A 9 17.42 12.68 -17.17
C ALA A 9 16.96 11.32 -17.74
N CYS A 10 17.53 10.87 -18.86
CA CYS A 10 17.23 9.56 -19.42
C CYS A 10 17.76 8.39 -18.56
N LEU A 11 18.89 8.55 -17.87
CA LEU A 11 19.44 7.51 -16.99
C LEU A 11 18.64 7.31 -15.71
N LEU A 12 17.89 8.32 -15.24
CA LEU A 12 16.98 8.23 -14.10
C LEU A 12 15.68 7.47 -14.40
N SER A 13 15.35 7.24 -15.66
CA SER A 13 14.11 6.58 -16.08
C SER A 13 14.12 5.05 -16.00
N PHE A 14 15.27 4.41 -15.72
CA PHE A 14 15.43 2.95 -15.76
C PHE A 14 15.17 2.20 -14.44
N THR A 15 14.75 2.88 -13.37
CA THR A 15 14.48 2.24 -12.08
C THR A 15 13.00 2.19 -11.70
N THR A 16 12.12 1.95 -12.67
CA THR A 16 10.70 1.69 -12.36
C THR A 16 10.52 0.24 -11.97
N LEU A 17 10.64 -0.04 -10.69
CA LEU A 17 10.27 -1.33 -10.10
C LEU A 17 8.74 -1.40 -9.98
N GLY A 18 8.14 -2.53 -10.37
CA GLY A 18 6.67 -2.70 -10.42
C GLY A 18 5.99 -2.50 -9.06
N GLN A 19 4.80 -1.91 -9.05
CA GLN A 19 4.03 -1.64 -7.84
C GLN A 19 3.36 -2.91 -7.31
N GLN A 20 3.39 -3.11 -6.00
CA GLN A 20 2.80 -4.28 -5.34
C GLN A 20 1.55 -3.95 -4.50
N LEU A 21 1.30 -2.67 -4.22
CA LEU A 21 0.09 -2.23 -3.54
C LEU A 21 -1.06 -2.05 -4.54
N PRO A 22 -2.31 -2.37 -4.15
CA PRO A 22 -3.47 -2.05 -4.95
C PRO A 22 -3.48 -0.55 -5.25
N ILE A 23 -3.57 -0.17 -6.53
CA ILE A 23 -3.70 1.23 -6.92
C ILE A 23 -5.15 1.63 -6.72
N TYR A 24 -5.40 2.45 -5.72
CA TYR A 24 -6.72 3.03 -5.51
C TYR A 24 -6.90 4.22 -6.46
N SER A 25 -7.80 4.09 -7.44
CA SER A 25 -8.22 5.24 -8.28
C SER A 25 -8.81 6.37 -7.44
N SER A 26 -9.19 6.08 -6.20
CA SER A 26 -9.76 7.01 -5.23
C SER A 26 -8.71 7.73 -4.37
N PHE A 27 -7.47 7.85 -4.83
CA PHE A 27 -6.37 8.55 -4.14
C PHE A 27 -6.76 9.93 -3.60
N PHE A 28 -7.60 10.68 -4.34
CA PHE A 28 -8.06 12.00 -3.91
C PHE A 28 -8.94 11.96 -2.66
N PHE A 29 -9.68 10.87 -2.44
CA PHE A 29 -10.57 10.72 -1.29
C PHE A 29 -9.90 10.09 -0.07
N ALA A 30 -8.80 9.36 -0.26
CA ALA A 30 -8.09 8.68 0.81
C ALA A 30 -6.55 8.80 0.67
N PRO A 31 -6.02 10.03 0.62
CA PRO A 31 -4.59 10.26 0.36
C PRO A 31 -3.67 9.75 1.46
N GLN A 32 -4.18 9.54 2.68
CA GLN A 32 -3.47 8.99 3.83
C GLN A 32 -3.12 7.49 3.66
N ILE A 33 -3.77 6.78 2.75
CA ILE A 33 -3.39 5.41 2.37
C ILE A 33 -2.03 5.40 1.68
N SER A 34 -1.76 6.40 0.84
CA SER A 34 -0.50 6.51 0.10
C SER A 34 0.59 7.28 0.85
N ASN A 35 0.20 8.20 1.73
CA ASN A 35 1.15 9.01 2.50
C ASN A 35 0.65 9.18 3.94
N PRO A 36 1.26 8.52 4.93
CA PRO A 36 0.85 8.61 6.33
C PRO A 36 0.91 10.03 6.90
N ALA A 37 1.75 10.93 6.35
CA ALA A 37 1.81 12.33 6.75
C ALA A 37 0.54 13.13 6.45
N ARG A 38 -0.39 12.58 5.70
CA ARG A 38 -1.69 13.20 5.38
C ARG A 38 -2.82 12.77 6.33
N SER A 39 -2.54 11.88 7.29
CA SER A 39 -3.51 11.48 8.31
C SER A 39 -3.93 12.69 9.14
N GLY A 40 -5.23 12.89 9.34
CA GLY A 40 -5.79 14.01 10.09
C GLY A 40 -5.68 15.39 9.44
N ALA A 41 -5.15 15.49 8.21
CA ALA A 41 -4.92 16.78 7.54
C ALA A 41 -6.21 17.52 7.15
N SER A 42 -7.37 16.86 7.19
CA SER A 42 -8.69 17.45 7.00
C SER A 42 -9.18 18.26 8.22
N GLY A 43 -8.62 17.99 9.40
CA GLY A 43 -9.01 18.64 10.65
C GLY A 43 -10.28 18.08 11.31
N PHE A 44 -11.00 17.20 10.63
CA PHE A 44 -12.21 16.54 11.14
C PHE A 44 -12.09 15.02 11.05
N SER A 45 -12.96 14.34 11.79
CA SER A 45 -13.05 12.87 11.71
C SER A 45 -13.92 12.47 10.53
N GLU A 46 -13.43 11.53 9.74
CA GLU A 46 -14.11 11.00 8.57
C GLU A 46 -13.97 9.48 8.48
N MET A 47 -14.97 8.85 7.90
CA MET A 47 -14.93 7.44 7.55
C MET A 47 -15.21 7.30 6.06
N VAL A 48 -14.35 6.55 5.38
CA VAL A 48 -14.45 6.32 3.94
C VAL A 48 -14.52 4.83 3.69
N THR A 49 -15.53 4.39 2.95
CA THR A 49 -15.64 3.02 2.44
C THR A 49 -15.40 3.05 0.94
N MET A 50 -14.65 2.09 0.45
CA MET A 50 -14.37 1.91 -0.97
C MET A 50 -14.64 0.48 -1.36
N HIS A 51 -15.32 0.33 -2.49
CA HIS A 51 -15.50 -0.96 -3.14
C HIS A 51 -15.22 -0.78 -4.63
N ARG A 52 -14.39 -1.64 -5.19
CA ARG A 52 -14.01 -1.60 -6.59
C ARG A 52 -14.08 -3.00 -7.16
N GLN A 53 -14.81 -3.15 -8.24
CA GLN A 53 -14.86 -4.36 -9.05
C GLN A 53 -14.40 -4.03 -10.47
N GLN A 54 -13.45 -4.80 -10.99
CA GLN A 54 -12.92 -4.64 -12.35
C GLN A 54 -13.39 -5.82 -13.20
N TRP A 55 -13.49 -5.62 -14.51
CA TRP A 55 -13.85 -6.67 -15.49
C TRP A 55 -15.09 -7.47 -15.10
N GLN A 56 -16.16 -6.76 -14.74
CA GLN A 56 -17.43 -7.34 -14.30
C GLN A 56 -17.94 -8.37 -15.32
N GLY A 57 -18.28 -9.57 -14.84
CA GLY A 57 -18.71 -10.70 -15.66
C GLY A 57 -17.59 -11.67 -16.09
N MET A 58 -16.33 -11.38 -15.73
CA MET A 58 -15.20 -12.29 -15.91
C MET A 58 -14.98 -13.09 -14.61
N GLU A 59 -14.80 -14.40 -14.73
CA GLU A 59 -14.44 -15.26 -13.58
C GLU A 59 -13.04 -14.89 -13.07
N GLY A 60 -12.87 -14.80 -11.73
CA GLY A 60 -11.60 -14.37 -11.12
C GLY A 60 -11.30 -12.87 -11.24
N ALA A 61 -12.29 -12.05 -11.62
CA ALA A 61 -12.13 -10.60 -11.77
C ALA A 61 -11.66 -9.93 -10.47
N PRO A 62 -10.75 -8.94 -10.53
CA PRO A 62 -10.26 -8.24 -9.36
C PRO A 62 -11.37 -7.50 -8.60
N GLU A 63 -11.44 -7.74 -7.30
CA GLU A 63 -12.35 -7.08 -6.37
C GLU A 63 -11.58 -6.55 -5.17
N THR A 64 -11.68 -5.25 -4.91
CA THR A 64 -11.00 -4.58 -3.80
C THR A 64 -12.02 -3.86 -2.92
N SER A 65 -12.02 -4.15 -1.63
CA SER A 65 -12.80 -3.45 -0.62
C SER A 65 -11.88 -2.81 0.40
N ALA A 66 -12.15 -1.59 0.83
CA ALA A 66 -11.41 -0.93 1.88
C ALA A 66 -12.30 -0.07 2.77
N LEU A 67 -11.91 -0.01 4.04
CA LEU A 67 -12.51 0.84 5.06
C LEU A 67 -11.41 1.68 5.67
N LEU A 68 -11.61 2.99 5.71
CA LEU A 68 -10.69 3.95 6.28
C LEU A 68 -11.43 4.77 7.34
N PHE A 69 -10.77 4.97 8.48
CA PHE A 69 -11.13 5.94 9.49
C PHE A 69 -9.96 6.92 9.66
N ASN A 70 -10.22 8.20 9.62
CA ASN A 70 -9.24 9.27 9.69
C ASN A 70 -9.71 10.36 10.64
N GLY A 71 -8.80 10.99 11.40
CA GLY A 71 -9.13 12.04 12.32
C GLY A 71 -7.95 12.82 12.83
N ALA A 72 -8.24 13.97 13.46
CA ALA A 72 -7.26 14.85 14.06
C ALA A 72 -7.50 15.03 15.56
N LEU A 73 -6.41 15.19 16.30
CA LEU A 73 -6.40 15.47 17.74
C LEU A 73 -5.54 16.71 18.02
N ASN A 74 -5.65 17.22 19.25
CA ASN A 74 -4.81 18.30 19.76
C ASN A 74 -4.77 19.54 18.84
N LYS A 75 -5.93 20.08 18.50
CA LYS A 75 -6.05 21.25 17.61
C LYS A 75 -5.35 21.04 16.27
N GLU A 76 -5.57 19.87 15.65
CA GLU A 76 -5.05 19.51 14.36
C GLU A 76 -3.52 19.29 14.28
N ARG A 77 -2.83 19.28 15.42
CA ARG A 77 -1.39 19.00 15.43
C ARG A 77 -1.04 17.53 15.28
N VAL A 78 -1.97 16.66 15.66
CA VAL A 78 -1.81 15.21 15.59
C VAL A 78 -2.90 14.64 14.70
N GLY A 79 -2.49 13.94 13.67
CA GLY A 79 -3.36 13.15 12.81
C GLY A 79 -3.22 11.67 13.08
N TYR A 80 -4.31 10.94 12.92
CA TYR A 80 -4.31 9.49 12.94
C TYR A 80 -5.21 8.96 11.85
N SER A 81 -4.88 7.79 11.33
CA SER A 81 -5.82 7.04 10.48
C SER A 81 -5.63 5.54 10.69
N VAL A 82 -6.71 4.81 10.51
CA VAL A 82 -6.71 3.35 10.48
C VAL A 82 -7.42 2.94 9.22
N TYR A 83 -6.80 2.06 8.43
CA TYR A 83 -7.48 1.49 7.28
C TYR A 83 -7.26 -0.01 7.18
N ALA A 84 -8.29 -0.70 6.73
CA ALA A 84 -8.27 -2.11 6.42
C ALA A 84 -8.69 -2.29 4.96
N PHE A 85 -8.11 -3.28 4.30
CA PHE A 85 -8.46 -3.63 2.93
C PHE A 85 -8.51 -5.14 2.74
N ASN A 86 -9.31 -5.56 1.77
CA ASN A 86 -9.36 -6.91 1.24
C ASN A 86 -9.35 -6.81 -0.29
N ASP A 87 -8.39 -7.48 -0.90
CA ASP A 87 -8.18 -7.51 -2.34
C ASP A 87 -8.15 -8.95 -2.80
N VAL A 88 -9.03 -9.30 -3.72
CA VAL A 88 -9.19 -10.65 -4.25
C VAL A 88 -9.01 -10.57 -5.75
N THR A 89 -8.10 -11.36 -6.29
CA THR A 89 -7.86 -11.45 -7.72
C THR A 89 -7.60 -12.90 -8.08
N ASP A 90 -8.59 -13.54 -8.66
CA ASP A 90 -8.55 -14.97 -8.96
C ASP A 90 -8.21 -15.80 -7.72
N ILE A 91 -7.13 -16.55 -7.72
CA ILE A 91 -6.65 -17.35 -6.61
C ILE A 91 -5.90 -16.55 -5.54
N VAL A 92 -5.57 -15.29 -5.80
CA VAL A 92 -4.77 -14.47 -4.89
C VAL A 92 -5.67 -13.64 -4.00
N HIS A 93 -5.57 -13.87 -2.68
CA HIS A 93 -6.27 -13.11 -1.65
C HIS A 93 -5.26 -12.32 -0.83
N ARG A 94 -5.48 -11.03 -0.72
CA ARG A 94 -4.63 -10.12 0.04
C ARG A 94 -5.49 -9.28 0.97
N ALA A 95 -5.22 -9.36 2.26
CA ALA A 95 -5.90 -8.54 3.27
C ALA A 95 -4.87 -7.84 4.14
N GLY A 96 -5.20 -6.63 4.60
CA GLY A 96 -4.30 -5.89 5.46
C GLY A 96 -5.01 -4.87 6.32
N ILE A 97 -4.32 -4.51 7.40
CA ILE A 97 -4.73 -3.42 8.29
C ILE A 97 -3.51 -2.54 8.56
N TYR A 98 -3.71 -1.23 8.55
CA TYR A 98 -2.70 -0.21 8.79
C TYR A 98 -3.20 0.82 9.77
N GLY A 99 -2.31 1.24 10.67
CA GLY A 99 -2.48 2.41 11.52
C GLY A 99 -1.44 3.45 11.16
N ASN A 100 -1.86 4.69 10.95
CA ASN A 100 -0.96 5.80 10.65
C ASN A 100 -1.05 6.87 11.74
N TYR A 101 0.07 7.46 12.03
CA TYR A 101 0.22 8.61 12.91
C TYR A 101 0.93 9.74 12.16
N ALA A 102 0.41 10.95 12.26
CA ALA A 102 1.00 12.14 11.65
C ALA A 102 1.18 13.26 12.68
N TYR A 103 2.25 14.00 12.55
CA TYR A 103 2.48 15.22 13.30
C TYR A 103 2.58 16.40 12.34
N HIS A 104 1.72 17.42 12.58
CA HIS A 104 1.60 18.60 11.76
C HIS A 104 2.24 19.80 12.44
N VAL A 105 3.27 20.36 11.81
CA VAL A 105 3.96 21.57 12.25
C VAL A 105 3.43 22.75 11.47
N GLN A 106 2.74 23.66 12.13
CA GLN A 106 2.30 24.91 11.52
C GLN A 106 3.50 25.85 11.36
N LEU A 107 3.82 26.22 10.13
CA LEU A 107 4.92 27.14 9.80
C LEU A 107 4.44 28.58 9.68
N ALA A 108 3.23 28.78 9.13
CA ALA A 108 2.56 30.05 8.98
C ALA A 108 1.04 29.84 8.94
N GLU A 109 0.23 30.90 8.92
CA GLU A 109 -1.25 30.80 8.92
C GLU A 109 -1.81 29.81 7.88
N LYS A 110 -1.17 29.73 6.70
CA LYS A 110 -1.62 28.87 5.60
C LYS A 110 -0.57 27.84 5.16
N SER A 111 0.47 27.62 5.98
CA SER A 111 1.56 26.70 5.62
C SER A 111 1.84 25.73 6.73
N SER A 112 1.90 24.46 6.41
CA SER A 112 2.22 23.38 7.37
C SER A 112 3.16 22.34 6.75
N LEU A 113 4.00 21.77 7.61
CA LEU A 113 4.86 20.64 7.30
C LEU A 113 4.42 19.45 8.17
N SER A 114 4.16 18.33 7.56
CA SER A 114 3.65 17.15 8.25
C SER A 114 4.62 15.98 8.08
N PHE A 115 4.81 15.23 9.15
CA PHE A 115 5.59 14.00 9.18
C PHE A 115 4.66 12.87 9.56
N GLY A 116 4.77 11.74 8.88
CA GLY A 116 3.90 10.59 9.13
C GLY A 116 4.68 9.29 9.22
N LEU A 117 4.18 8.41 10.10
CA LEU A 117 4.61 7.03 10.22
C LEU A 117 3.39 6.14 10.14
N GLY A 118 3.51 5.05 9.42
CA GLY A 118 2.50 4.02 9.32
C GLY A 118 3.05 2.66 9.70
N PHE A 119 2.25 1.88 10.39
CA PHE A 119 2.52 0.51 10.74
C PHE A 119 1.38 -0.37 10.26
N GLY A 120 1.68 -1.48 9.62
CA GLY A 120 0.69 -2.36 9.04
C GLY A 120 1.02 -3.84 9.19
N TYR A 121 -0.02 -4.64 8.99
CA TYR A 121 0.07 -6.08 8.84
C TYR A 121 -0.67 -6.48 7.57
N VAL A 122 -0.02 -7.24 6.71
CA VAL A 122 -0.59 -7.72 5.45
C VAL A 122 -0.48 -9.24 5.42
N SER A 123 -1.58 -9.89 5.12
CA SER A 123 -1.67 -11.32 4.87
C SER A 123 -1.90 -11.57 3.39
N ASN A 124 -1.14 -12.49 2.83
CA ASN A 124 -1.31 -12.98 1.48
C ASN A 124 -1.63 -14.47 1.54
N SER A 125 -2.66 -14.89 0.85
CA SER A 125 -3.04 -16.30 0.72
C SER A 125 -3.40 -16.63 -0.72
N PHE A 126 -3.21 -17.90 -1.08
CA PHE A 126 -3.55 -18.43 -2.41
C PHE A 126 -4.61 -19.50 -2.24
N ASP A 127 -5.75 -19.35 -2.89
CA ASP A 127 -6.79 -20.36 -2.92
C ASP A 127 -6.46 -21.43 -3.98
N MET A 128 -5.67 -22.41 -3.59
CA MET A 128 -5.30 -23.50 -4.47
C MET A 128 -6.43 -24.52 -4.68
N ALA A 129 -7.49 -24.47 -3.86
CA ALA A 129 -8.62 -25.38 -3.99
C ALA A 129 -9.47 -25.06 -5.25
N SER A 130 -9.43 -23.83 -5.72
CA SER A 130 -10.11 -23.37 -6.93
C SER A 130 -9.33 -23.70 -8.23
N VAL A 131 -8.05 -24.08 -8.12
CA VAL A 131 -7.20 -24.39 -9.27
C VAL A 131 -7.52 -25.75 -9.84
N ARG A 132 -8.00 -25.80 -11.08
CA ARG A 132 -8.18 -27.06 -11.81
C ARG A 132 -6.84 -27.55 -12.33
N VAL A 133 -6.30 -28.56 -11.71
CA VAL A 133 -5.04 -29.19 -12.12
C VAL A 133 -5.32 -30.40 -13.00
N LYS A 134 -4.48 -30.58 -14.00
CA LYS A 134 -4.55 -31.72 -14.90
C LYS A 134 -3.95 -32.98 -14.27
N ASP A 135 -3.02 -32.83 -13.32
CA ASP A 135 -2.34 -33.89 -12.56
C ASP A 135 -2.49 -33.62 -11.07
N GLU A 136 -3.32 -34.42 -10.38
CA GLU A 136 -3.54 -34.30 -8.92
C GLU A 136 -2.30 -34.63 -8.06
N GLY A 137 -1.25 -35.18 -8.68
CA GLY A 137 0.00 -35.56 -8.04
C GLY A 137 1.16 -34.57 -8.24
N ASP A 138 0.92 -33.39 -8.78
CA ASP A 138 1.97 -32.40 -9.01
C ASP A 138 2.50 -31.85 -7.68
N PRO A 139 3.78 -32.10 -7.33
CA PRO A 139 4.37 -31.62 -6.08
C PRO A 139 4.49 -30.08 -6.00
N PHE A 140 4.25 -29.36 -7.09
CA PHE A 140 4.19 -27.90 -7.11
C PHE A 140 2.84 -27.32 -6.66
N LEU A 141 1.82 -28.16 -6.46
CA LEU A 141 0.57 -27.78 -5.82
C LEU A 141 0.77 -27.62 -4.32
N ILE A 142 1.37 -26.50 -3.94
CA ILE A 142 1.65 -26.18 -2.54
C ILE A 142 0.32 -25.75 -1.88
N PRO A 143 -0.07 -26.37 -0.75
CA PRO A 143 -1.20 -25.88 0.05
C PRO A 143 -1.01 -24.41 0.36
N ALA A 144 -2.08 -23.64 0.29
CA ALA A 144 -2.06 -22.20 0.54
C ALA A 144 -1.46 -21.88 1.91
N ASN A 145 -0.19 -21.54 1.95
CA ASN A 145 0.42 -20.99 3.14
C ASN A 145 0.02 -19.51 3.23
N GLN A 146 -0.76 -19.19 4.26
CA GLN A 146 -1.01 -17.80 4.64
C GLN A 146 0.28 -17.22 5.20
N ASN A 147 0.86 -16.28 4.49
CA ASN A 147 2.04 -15.55 4.96
C ASN A 147 1.62 -14.13 5.36
N GLY A 148 1.66 -13.87 6.67
CA GLY A 148 1.45 -12.54 7.21
C GLY A 148 2.77 -11.82 7.44
N THR A 149 2.83 -10.56 7.07
CA THR A 149 4.05 -9.74 7.21
C THR A 149 3.73 -8.40 7.83
N LEU A 150 4.64 -7.94 8.69
CA LEU A 150 4.62 -6.58 9.20
C LEU A 150 5.16 -5.62 8.15
N ASP A 151 4.59 -4.44 8.12
CA ASP A 151 4.99 -3.38 7.21
C ASP A 151 5.13 -2.05 7.92
N LEU A 152 6.04 -1.23 7.46
CA LEU A 152 6.25 0.14 7.91
C LEU A 152 6.17 1.07 6.70
N SER A 153 5.64 2.26 6.94
CA SER A 153 5.64 3.33 5.96
C SER A 153 6.02 4.66 6.63
N SER A 154 6.59 5.56 5.86
CA SER A 154 6.87 6.92 6.33
C SER A 154 6.56 7.92 5.23
N GLY A 155 6.33 9.17 5.63
CA GLY A 155 6.08 10.22 4.67
C GLY A 155 6.27 11.60 5.24
N VAL A 156 6.42 12.54 4.32
CA VAL A 156 6.47 13.97 4.58
C VAL A 156 5.50 14.64 3.64
N ASN A 157 4.80 15.65 4.12
CA ASN A 157 3.86 16.43 3.33
C ASN A 157 3.98 17.92 3.68
N PHE A 158 4.14 18.75 2.68
CA PHE A 158 4.15 20.20 2.79
C PHE A 158 2.89 20.77 2.14
N LYS A 159 2.21 21.67 2.82
CA LYS A 159 1.04 22.39 2.35
C LYS A 159 1.27 23.89 2.48
N ALA A 160 0.93 24.65 1.45
CA ALA A 160 0.96 26.11 1.45
C ALA A 160 -0.24 26.66 0.65
N GLY A 161 -1.28 27.10 1.35
CA GLY A 161 -2.56 27.43 0.74
C GLY A 161 -3.17 26.24 0.01
N ASP A 162 -3.40 26.39 -1.29
CA ASP A 162 -3.94 25.35 -2.17
C ASP A 162 -2.86 24.41 -2.74
N PHE A 163 -1.59 24.79 -2.60
CA PHE A 163 -0.47 23.98 -3.05
C PHE A 163 -0.12 22.92 -2.02
N GLN A 164 0.04 21.68 -2.47
CA GLN A 164 0.45 20.57 -1.62
C GLN A 164 1.41 19.64 -2.37
N ILE A 165 2.51 19.29 -1.71
CA ILE A 165 3.50 18.32 -2.20
C ILE A 165 3.86 17.36 -1.08
N GLY A 166 3.98 16.08 -1.40
CA GLY A 166 4.36 15.06 -0.44
C GLY A 166 5.22 13.97 -1.05
N ILE A 167 6.06 13.38 -0.21
CA ILE A 167 6.87 12.22 -0.53
C ILE A 167 6.56 11.17 0.53
N ALA A 168 6.37 9.92 0.10
CA ALA A 168 6.18 8.79 1.01
C ALA A 168 7.01 7.60 0.57
N ILE A 169 7.41 6.81 1.54
CA ILE A 169 8.08 5.52 1.34
C ILE A 169 7.14 4.47 1.94
N PRO A 170 6.29 3.83 1.13
CA PRO A 170 5.51 2.69 1.57
C PRO A 170 6.38 1.44 1.69
N GLN A 171 5.92 0.44 2.43
CA GLN A 171 6.53 -0.90 2.49
C GLN A 171 8.04 -0.89 2.79
N MET A 172 8.45 -0.20 3.85
CA MET A 172 9.87 -0.05 4.19
C MET A 172 10.55 -1.35 4.59
N LEU A 173 9.81 -2.32 5.13
CA LEU A 173 10.37 -3.58 5.62
C LEU A 173 10.64 -4.60 4.50
N ALA A 174 10.04 -4.43 3.31
CA ALA A 174 10.24 -5.29 2.14
C ALA A 174 10.39 -6.79 2.52
N PRO A 175 9.38 -7.42 3.14
CA PRO A 175 9.51 -8.77 3.64
C PRO A 175 9.72 -9.76 2.50
N THR A 176 10.47 -10.82 2.77
CA THR A 176 10.62 -11.96 1.86
C THR A 176 9.50 -12.95 2.14
N ILE A 177 8.67 -13.25 1.16
CA ILE A 177 7.69 -14.33 1.24
C ILE A 177 8.41 -15.63 0.90
N VAL A 178 8.52 -16.53 1.87
CA VAL A 178 9.16 -17.82 1.70
C VAL A 178 8.06 -18.87 1.54
N TYR A 179 8.04 -19.51 0.39
CA TYR A 179 7.21 -20.68 0.16
C TYR A 179 8.04 -21.92 0.50
N SER A 180 7.67 -22.64 1.55
CA SER A 180 8.30 -23.91 1.94
C SER A 180 7.52 -25.06 1.31
N ASN A 181 8.18 -25.89 0.54
CA ASN A 181 7.66 -27.16 0.06
C ASN A 181 8.24 -28.29 0.90
N ASN A 182 7.48 -29.38 1.14
CA ASN A 182 7.94 -30.58 1.86
C ASN A 182 9.12 -31.31 1.20
N TYR A 183 9.60 -30.83 0.05
CA TYR A 183 10.69 -31.41 -0.75
C TYR A 183 11.92 -30.49 -0.85
N ASP A 184 12.25 -29.74 0.21
CA ASP A 184 13.52 -28.99 0.35
C ASP A 184 13.76 -27.86 -0.68
N THR A 185 12.77 -27.46 -1.47
CA THR A 185 12.93 -26.35 -2.40
C THR A 185 12.27 -25.10 -1.84
N VAL A 186 13.08 -24.21 -1.26
CA VAL A 186 12.63 -22.89 -0.79
C VAL A 186 12.64 -21.93 -1.96
N VAL A 187 11.46 -21.55 -2.46
CA VAL A 187 11.32 -20.47 -3.43
C VAL A 187 10.97 -19.20 -2.66
N GLY A 188 11.92 -18.31 -2.50
CA GLY A 188 11.74 -17.02 -1.84
C GLY A 188 11.51 -15.92 -2.87
N TYR A 189 10.39 -15.20 -2.75
CA TYR A 189 10.18 -13.94 -3.48
C TYR A 189 10.42 -12.78 -2.51
N LYS A 190 11.41 -11.95 -2.83
CA LYS A 190 11.64 -10.71 -2.11
C LYS A 190 10.65 -9.66 -2.63
N LEU A 191 9.78 -9.17 -1.76
CA LEU A 191 8.98 -8.00 -2.07
C LEU A 191 9.94 -6.81 -2.24
N LEU A 192 10.08 -6.33 -3.48
CA LEU A 192 10.98 -5.22 -3.79
C LEU A 192 10.42 -3.91 -3.21
N ARG A 193 11.30 -3.10 -2.65
CA ARG A 193 10.97 -1.71 -2.25
C ARG A 193 10.67 -0.90 -3.51
N HIS A 194 9.69 -0.04 -3.41
CA HIS A 194 9.33 0.95 -4.42
C HIS A 194 9.77 2.33 -4.01
#